data_33cbedcd4091a05fe4c9ef8544d08ca0
#
_entry.id   33cbedcd4091a05fe4c9ef8544d08ca0
#
_cell.length_a   1.000
_cell.length_b   1.000
_cell.length_c   1.000
_cell.angle_alpha   90.00
_cell.angle_beta   90.00
_cell.angle_gamma   90.00
#
_symmetry.space_group_name_H-M   'P 1'
#
loop_
_entity.id
_entity.type
_entity.pdbx_description
1 polymer ?
#
loop_
_entity_poly.entity_id
_entity_poly.type
_entity_poly.pdbx_seq_one_letter_code
_entity_poly.pdbx_strand_id
1 'polypeptide(L)'
;MKKTLMDCLGTIKDYRSGNAVDHKLIDILAIAILSVLCGADGWTDMEEFGNSKIEWLGKFLELPKGIPSHDTFGRVFAAIDPNEFHCSFMEWVQSLCEMSNGQLIAVDGKTVRRSRDKAKGKAAIHVVSAWAAENEMVLGQLKVDAKSNEITAIPELLKMLVFFASTFCKKLQVIFP
;
A
#
# COMPACT_ATOMS: atom_id res chain seq x y z
N MET A 1 -12.75 -2.06 -16.87
CA MET A 1 -13.42 -2.20 -15.56
C MET A 1 -12.46 -1.67 -14.50
N LYS A 2 -12.92 -0.85 -13.58
CA LYS A 2 -12.11 -0.43 -12.42
C LYS A 2 -11.86 -1.67 -11.54
N LYS A 3 -10.60 -1.91 -11.18
CA LYS A 3 -10.26 -2.99 -10.24
C LYS A 3 -10.72 -2.62 -8.84
N THR A 4 -11.31 -3.56 -8.13
CA THR A 4 -11.65 -3.36 -6.72
C THR A 4 -10.43 -3.61 -5.83
N LEU A 5 -10.48 -3.12 -4.59
CA LEU A 5 -9.45 -3.45 -3.58
C LEU A 5 -9.27 -4.96 -3.45
N MET A 6 -10.39 -5.71 -3.42
CA MET A 6 -10.37 -7.16 -3.28
C MET A 6 -9.70 -7.85 -4.47
N ASP A 7 -9.94 -7.36 -5.71
CA ASP A 7 -9.27 -7.91 -6.92
C ASP A 7 -7.75 -7.74 -6.84
N CYS A 8 -7.27 -6.59 -6.34
CA CYS A 8 -5.84 -6.34 -6.20
C CYS A 8 -5.23 -7.16 -5.06
N LEU A 9 -5.86 -7.20 -3.90
CA LEU A 9 -5.36 -7.98 -2.75
C LEU A 9 -5.36 -9.48 -3.02
N GLY A 10 -6.30 -9.97 -3.82
CA GLY A 10 -6.38 -11.38 -4.20
C GLY A 10 -5.19 -11.87 -5.06
N THR A 11 -4.37 -10.97 -5.61
CA THR A 11 -3.15 -11.33 -6.35
C THR A 11 -1.96 -11.64 -5.45
N ILE A 12 -2.01 -11.22 -4.18
CA ILE A 12 -0.92 -11.39 -3.21
C ILE A 12 -0.84 -12.85 -2.80
N LYS A 13 0.37 -13.42 -2.93
CA LYS A 13 0.61 -14.81 -2.59
C LYS A 13 0.56 -15.04 -1.07
N ASP A 14 -0.22 -16.03 -0.67
CA ASP A 14 -0.22 -16.49 0.72
C ASP A 14 0.96 -17.44 0.97
N TYR A 15 1.96 -16.96 1.68
CA TYR A 15 3.16 -17.72 2.04
C TYR A 15 2.98 -18.55 3.32
N ARG A 16 1.84 -18.42 3.98
CA ARG A 16 1.55 -19.21 5.19
C ARG A 16 1.26 -20.66 4.80
N SER A 17 1.77 -21.60 5.59
CA SER A 17 1.57 -23.03 5.40
C SER A 17 1.14 -23.70 6.70
N GLY A 18 0.46 -24.84 6.58
CA GLY A 18 0.04 -25.69 7.70
C GLY A 18 -1.40 -25.49 8.14
N ASN A 19 -1.81 -26.25 9.16
CA ASN A 19 -3.19 -26.33 9.64
C ASN A 19 -3.63 -25.11 10.49
N ALA A 20 -2.75 -24.12 10.66
CA ALA A 20 -2.99 -22.93 11.50
C ALA A 20 -3.44 -21.69 10.69
N VAL A 21 -3.92 -21.88 9.46
CA VAL A 21 -4.42 -20.79 8.61
C VAL A 21 -5.92 -20.64 8.86
N ASP A 22 -6.28 -20.09 10.02
CA ASP A 22 -7.69 -19.90 10.43
C ASP A 22 -8.38 -18.75 9.69
N HIS A 23 -7.62 -17.76 9.20
CA HIS A 23 -8.12 -16.56 8.54
C HIS A 23 -7.55 -16.46 7.13
N LYS A 24 -8.38 -16.10 6.16
CA LYS A 24 -7.93 -15.84 4.78
C LYS A 24 -6.99 -14.63 4.73
N LEU A 25 -5.95 -14.70 3.91
CA LEU A 25 -5.01 -13.58 3.74
C LEU A 25 -5.74 -12.33 3.28
N ILE A 26 -6.63 -12.46 2.33
CA ILE A 26 -7.39 -11.34 1.77
C ILE A 26 -8.25 -10.63 2.83
N ASP A 27 -8.86 -11.37 3.76
CA ASP A 27 -9.65 -10.79 4.86
C ASP A 27 -8.76 -10.00 5.81
N ILE A 28 -7.59 -10.55 6.18
CA ILE A 28 -6.61 -9.88 7.03
C ILE A 28 -6.14 -8.57 6.41
N LEU A 29 -5.77 -8.60 5.13
CA LEU A 29 -5.27 -7.42 4.41
C LEU A 29 -6.35 -6.36 4.22
N ALA A 30 -7.57 -6.77 3.89
CA ALA A 30 -8.70 -5.86 3.73
C ALA A 30 -9.03 -5.15 5.05
N ILE A 31 -9.13 -5.90 6.16
CA ILE A 31 -9.38 -5.31 7.49
C ILE A 31 -8.27 -4.33 7.86
N ALA A 32 -7.00 -4.70 7.65
CA ALA A 32 -5.87 -3.84 7.97
C ALA A 32 -5.92 -2.51 7.19
N ILE A 33 -6.16 -2.56 5.86
CA ILE A 33 -6.25 -1.35 5.04
C ILE A 33 -7.43 -0.48 5.48
N LEU A 34 -8.61 -1.09 5.66
CA LEU A 34 -9.81 -0.36 6.04
C LEU A 34 -9.68 0.27 7.43
N SER A 35 -9.06 -0.44 8.39
CA SER A 35 -8.81 0.10 9.73
C SER A 35 -7.86 1.29 9.70
N VAL A 36 -6.75 1.21 8.93
CA VAL A 36 -5.80 2.33 8.77
C VAL A 36 -6.48 3.54 8.12
N LEU A 37 -7.32 3.34 7.10
CA LEU A 37 -8.10 4.42 6.49
C LEU A 37 -9.09 5.06 7.49
N CYS A 38 -9.51 4.31 8.52
CA CYS A 38 -10.34 4.81 9.61
C CYS A 38 -9.55 5.33 10.82
N GLY A 39 -8.20 5.41 10.73
CA GLY A 39 -7.35 6.02 11.74
C GLY A 39 -6.70 5.04 12.73
N ALA A 40 -6.67 3.74 12.43
CA ALA A 40 -5.93 2.78 13.24
C ALA A 40 -4.42 3.00 13.12
N ASP A 41 -3.72 3.03 14.26
CA ASP A 41 -2.27 3.25 14.35
C ASP A 41 -1.47 1.96 14.66
N GLY A 42 -2.14 0.89 15.07
CA GLY A 42 -1.49 -0.35 15.49
C GLY A 42 -2.34 -1.60 15.29
N TRP A 43 -1.73 -2.76 15.55
CA TRP A 43 -2.40 -4.06 15.37
C TRP A 43 -3.60 -4.24 16.28
N THR A 44 -3.55 -3.71 17.50
CA THR A 44 -4.67 -3.73 18.45
C THR A 44 -5.85 -2.94 17.92
N ASP A 45 -5.61 -1.74 17.35
CA ASP A 45 -6.67 -0.92 16.79
C ASP A 45 -7.34 -1.60 15.59
N MET A 46 -6.57 -2.38 14.79
CA MET A 46 -7.10 -3.16 13.67
C MET A 46 -8.03 -4.26 14.16
N GLU A 47 -7.68 -4.96 15.24
CA GLU A 47 -8.53 -5.95 15.89
C GLU A 47 -9.81 -5.32 16.44
N GLU A 48 -9.70 -4.19 17.14
CA GLU A 48 -10.85 -3.44 17.68
C GLU A 48 -11.77 -2.93 16.57
N PHE A 49 -11.21 -2.35 15.49
CA PHE A 49 -11.96 -1.96 14.30
C PHE A 49 -12.71 -3.15 13.72
N GLY A 50 -12.02 -4.27 13.51
CA GLY A 50 -12.61 -5.49 12.96
C GLY A 50 -13.81 -5.95 13.80
N ASN A 51 -13.62 -6.07 15.11
CA ASN A 51 -14.67 -6.48 16.05
C ASN A 51 -15.86 -5.50 16.06
N SER A 52 -15.60 -4.19 16.02
CA SER A 52 -16.65 -3.16 15.97
C SER A 52 -17.45 -3.14 14.67
N LYS A 53 -16.87 -3.63 13.57
CA LYS A 53 -17.44 -3.59 12.21
C LYS A 53 -17.72 -4.98 11.63
N ILE A 54 -17.73 -6.04 12.44
CA ILE A 54 -17.83 -7.43 11.99
C ILE A 54 -19.05 -7.69 11.10
N GLU A 55 -20.20 -7.15 11.43
CA GLU A 55 -21.42 -7.31 10.63
C GLU A 55 -21.31 -6.63 9.25
N TRP A 56 -20.65 -5.48 9.19
CA TRP A 56 -20.41 -4.77 7.93
C TRP A 56 -19.36 -5.48 7.09
N LEU A 57 -18.25 -5.89 7.68
CA LEU A 57 -17.17 -6.64 7.04
C LEU A 57 -17.67 -7.99 6.48
N GLY A 58 -18.53 -8.69 7.22
CA GLY A 58 -19.12 -9.96 6.80
C GLY A 58 -20.03 -9.87 5.56
N LYS A 59 -20.35 -8.66 5.05
CA LYS A 59 -21.09 -8.49 3.80
C LYS A 59 -20.23 -8.76 2.56
N PHE A 60 -18.89 -8.69 2.68
CA PHE A 60 -17.96 -8.84 1.56
C PHE A 60 -16.68 -9.62 1.90
N LEU A 61 -16.44 -9.94 3.18
CA LEU A 61 -15.38 -10.83 3.65
C LEU A 61 -16.00 -12.13 4.16
N GLU A 62 -15.25 -13.23 4.07
CA GLU A 62 -15.75 -14.53 4.50
C GLU A 62 -15.65 -14.76 6.01
N LEU A 63 -14.60 -14.23 6.63
CA LEU A 63 -14.33 -14.27 8.09
C LEU A 63 -14.59 -15.65 8.74
N PRO A 64 -14.02 -16.75 8.23
CA PRO A 64 -14.39 -18.12 8.63
C PRO A 64 -14.21 -18.41 10.12
N LYS A 65 -13.32 -17.68 10.79
CA LYS A 65 -13.06 -17.75 12.24
C LYS A 65 -13.22 -16.40 12.94
N GLY A 66 -14.05 -15.50 12.35
CA GLY A 66 -14.25 -14.15 12.86
C GLY A 66 -13.08 -13.22 12.56
N ILE A 67 -12.83 -12.26 13.45
CA ILE A 67 -11.79 -11.24 13.26
C ILE A 67 -10.43 -11.78 13.73
N PRO A 68 -9.36 -11.57 12.95
CA PRO A 68 -8.00 -11.91 13.34
C PRO A 68 -7.56 -11.14 14.60
N SER A 69 -6.80 -11.77 15.50
CA SER A 69 -6.21 -11.08 16.63
C SER A 69 -5.05 -10.17 16.20
N HIS A 70 -4.71 -9.19 17.03
CA HIS A 70 -3.56 -8.28 16.82
C HIS A 70 -2.25 -9.04 16.53
N ASP A 71 -2.01 -10.17 17.20
CA ASP A 71 -0.84 -11.01 16.93
C ASP A 71 -0.88 -11.64 15.52
N THR A 72 -2.08 -11.96 15.02
CA THR A 72 -2.24 -12.51 13.68
C THR A 72 -1.90 -11.45 12.63
N PHE A 73 -2.36 -10.20 12.80
CA PHE A 73 -1.96 -9.08 11.94
C PHE A 73 -0.45 -8.92 11.95
N GLY A 74 0.18 -8.83 13.13
CA GLY A 74 1.64 -8.69 13.27
C GLY A 74 2.42 -9.80 12.56
N ARG A 75 2.03 -11.07 12.73
CA ARG A 75 2.67 -12.21 12.08
C ARG A 75 2.51 -12.20 10.56
N VAL A 76 1.33 -11.88 10.05
CA VAL A 76 1.07 -11.84 8.62
C VAL A 76 1.89 -10.73 7.95
N PHE A 77 1.87 -9.52 8.50
CA PHE A 77 2.64 -8.40 7.94
C PHE A 77 4.16 -8.56 8.10
N ALA A 78 4.63 -9.39 9.03
CA ALA A 78 6.05 -9.77 9.11
C ALA A 78 6.46 -10.80 8.05
N ALA A 79 5.51 -11.59 7.52
CA ALA A 79 5.77 -12.68 6.59
C ALA A 79 5.49 -12.32 5.12
N ILE A 80 4.63 -11.34 4.86
CA ILE A 80 4.26 -10.90 3.51
C ILE A 80 5.44 -10.19 2.84
N ASP A 81 5.58 -10.37 1.51
CA ASP A 81 6.52 -9.57 0.72
C ASP A 81 6.05 -8.11 0.64
N PRO A 82 6.82 -7.15 1.18
CA PRO A 82 6.44 -5.74 1.16
C PRO A 82 6.29 -5.17 -0.26
N ASN A 83 7.07 -5.68 -1.24
CA ASN A 83 6.99 -5.20 -2.62
C ASN A 83 5.72 -5.70 -3.29
N GLU A 84 5.35 -6.97 -3.07
CA GLU A 84 4.11 -7.54 -3.60
C GLU A 84 2.89 -6.81 -3.04
N PHE A 85 2.87 -6.57 -1.73
CA PHE A 85 1.82 -5.78 -1.09
C PHE A 85 1.75 -4.36 -1.62
N HIS A 86 2.90 -3.68 -1.73
CA HIS A 86 3.00 -2.32 -2.27
C HIS A 86 2.46 -2.24 -3.71
N CYS A 87 2.90 -3.15 -4.59
CA CYS A 87 2.43 -3.18 -5.99
C CYS A 87 0.91 -3.36 -6.09
N SER A 88 0.35 -4.31 -5.35
CA SER A 88 -1.09 -4.58 -5.34
C SER A 88 -1.90 -3.40 -4.79
N PHE A 89 -1.43 -2.78 -3.72
CA PHE A 89 -2.07 -1.60 -3.15
C PHE A 89 -2.04 -0.40 -4.10
N MET A 90 -0.87 -0.15 -4.73
CA MET A 90 -0.73 0.94 -5.70
C MET A 90 -1.56 0.73 -6.96
N GLU A 91 -1.71 -0.52 -7.42
CA GLU A 91 -2.60 -0.84 -8.54
C GLU A 91 -4.05 -0.47 -8.22
N TRP A 92 -4.50 -0.75 -7.01
CA TRP A 92 -5.83 -0.32 -6.56
C TRP A 92 -5.95 1.20 -6.51
N VAL A 93 -5.02 1.90 -5.84
CA VAL A 93 -5.01 3.36 -5.73
C VAL A 93 -5.06 4.01 -7.12
N GLN A 94 -4.25 3.53 -8.06
CA GLN A 94 -4.23 4.03 -9.43
C GLN A 94 -5.53 3.77 -10.19
N SER A 95 -6.22 2.66 -9.90
CA SER A 95 -7.53 2.39 -10.49
C SER A 95 -8.62 3.39 -10.06
N LEU A 96 -8.43 4.06 -8.92
CA LEU A 96 -9.32 5.11 -8.43
C LEU A 96 -9.01 6.48 -9.05
N CYS A 97 -7.77 6.70 -9.50
CA CYS A 97 -7.36 7.95 -10.11
C CYS A 97 -7.87 8.04 -11.55
N GLU A 98 -8.70 9.02 -11.85
CA GLU A 98 -9.01 9.41 -13.22
C GLU A 98 -7.95 10.39 -13.68
N MET A 99 -6.91 9.87 -14.35
CA MET A 99 -5.83 10.71 -14.87
C MET A 99 -6.35 11.55 -16.05
N SER A 100 -6.46 12.85 -15.86
CA SER A 100 -6.72 13.80 -16.93
C SER A 100 -5.42 14.19 -17.63
N ASN A 101 -5.49 14.52 -18.94
CA ASN A 101 -4.33 15.02 -19.67
C ASN A 101 -3.89 16.37 -19.06
N GLY A 102 -2.61 16.47 -18.69
CA GLY A 102 -2.05 17.69 -18.09
C GLY A 102 -2.17 17.78 -16.57
N GLN A 103 -2.53 16.69 -15.90
CA GLN A 103 -2.58 16.65 -14.44
C GLN A 103 -1.21 16.95 -13.82
N LEU A 104 -1.19 17.85 -12.84
CA LEU A 104 0.01 18.18 -12.06
C LEU A 104 0.36 17.05 -11.10
N ILE A 105 1.57 16.51 -11.24
CA ILE A 105 2.15 15.55 -10.31
C ILE A 105 3.23 16.26 -9.50
N ALA A 106 2.97 16.45 -8.21
CA ALA A 106 3.95 16.97 -7.28
C ALA A 106 4.83 15.82 -6.74
N VAL A 107 6.15 16.02 -6.72
CA VAL A 107 7.10 15.07 -6.12
C VAL A 107 7.63 15.69 -4.82
N ASP A 108 7.47 14.98 -3.71
CA ASP A 108 7.91 15.41 -2.38
C ASP A 108 8.78 14.34 -1.72
N GLY A 109 9.89 14.78 -1.11
CA GLY A 109 10.78 13.94 -0.33
C GLY A 109 10.58 14.16 1.17
N LYS A 110 10.31 13.10 1.92
CA LYS A 110 10.05 13.18 3.36
C LYS A 110 10.85 12.17 4.16
N THR A 111 11.42 12.62 5.27
CA THR A 111 11.99 11.72 6.27
C THR A 111 10.90 11.22 7.20
N VAL A 112 10.74 9.90 7.30
CA VAL A 112 9.75 9.29 8.19
C VAL A 112 10.14 9.55 9.64
N ARG A 113 9.25 10.20 10.38
CA ARG A 113 9.49 10.53 11.80
C ARG A 113 9.66 9.24 12.61
N ARG A 114 10.57 9.26 13.58
CA ARG A 114 10.86 8.14 14.50
C ARG A 114 11.37 6.86 13.81
N SER A 115 11.74 6.91 12.54
CA SER A 115 12.30 5.76 11.82
C SER A 115 13.76 5.48 12.14
N ARG A 116 14.46 6.42 12.78
CA ARG A 116 15.85 6.26 13.22
C ARG A 116 15.93 5.53 14.55
N ASP A 117 16.65 4.42 14.59
CA ASP A 117 16.96 3.69 15.84
C ASP A 117 18.48 3.66 16.03
N LYS A 118 18.98 4.57 16.87
CA LYS A 118 20.42 4.69 17.15
C LYS A 118 20.96 3.46 17.88
N ALA A 119 20.13 2.83 18.75
CA ALA A 119 20.56 1.67 19.53
C ALA A 119 20.75 0.44 18.64
N LYS A 120 20.02 0.33 17.54
CA LYS A 120 20.12 -0.76 16.56
C LYS A 120 20.87 -0.36 15.28
N GLY A 121 21.54 0.79 15.27
CA GLY A 121 22.29 1.27 14.09
C GLY A 121 21.44 1.56 12.86
N LYS A 122 20.11 1.71 13.01
CA LYS A 122 19.21 1.98 11.89
C LYS A 122 19.21 3.47 11.52
N ALA A 123 19.48 3.77 10.25
CA ALA A 123 19.36 5.11 9.69
C ALA A 123 17.88 5.53 9.58
N ALA A 124 17.65 6.84 9.48
CA ALA A 124 16.31 7.35 9.18
C ALA A 124 15.84 6.89 7.80
N ILE A 125 14.57 6.58 7.68
CA ILE A 125 13.94 6.21 6.41
C ILE A 125 13.54 7.49 5.68
N HIS A 126 14.03 7.65 4.45
CA HIS A 126 13.61 8.70 3.53
C HIS A 126 12.68 8.10 2.48
N VAL A 127 11.61 8.80 2.17
CA VAL A 127 10.62 8.38 1.17
C VAL A 127 10.41 9.54 0.20
N VAL A 128 10.45 9.25 -1.09
CA VAL A 128 10.03 10.17 -2.14
C VAL A 128 8.67 9.72 -2.65
N SER A 129 7.71 10.64 -2.67
CA SER A 129 6.32 10.38 -3.04
C SER A 129 5.92 11.20 -4.25
N ALA A 130 5.15 10.61 -5.15
CA ALA A 130 4.47 11.31 -6.24
C ALA A 130 3.00 11.52 -5.87
N TRP A 131 2.55 12.76 -5.88
CA TRP A 131 1.22 13.19 -5.49
C TRP A 131 0.44 13.73 -6.70
N ALA A 132 -0.73 13.17 -6.96
CA ALA A 132 -1.66 13.69 -7.96
C ALA A 132 -2.52 14.79 -7.33
N ALA A 133 -2.24 16.05 -7.67
CA ALA A 133 -2.86 17.20 -7.01
C ALA A 133 -4.39 17.26 -7.21
N GLU A 134 -4.88 16.92 -8.40
CA GLU A 134 -6.32 16.96 -8.70
C GLU A 134 -7.12 15.85 -8.01
N ASN A 135 -6.49 14.68 -7.80
CA ASN A 135 -7.15 13.53 -7.17
C ASN A 135 -6.88 13.46 -5.66
N GLU A 136 -6.01 14.32 -5.14
CA GLU A 136 -5.54 14.32 -3.74
C GLU A 136 -5.01 12.94 -3.29
N MET A 137 -4.28 12.25 -4.19
CA MET A 137 -3.83 10.88 -3.97
C MET A 137 -2.34 10.71 -4.25
N VAL A 138 -1.69 9.81 -3.47
CA VAL A 138 -0.32 9.37 -3.73
C VAL A 138 -0.32 8.33 -4.83
N LEU A 139 0.36 8.62 -5.96
CA LEU A 139 0.47 7.72 -7.11
C LEU A 139 1.59 6.70 -6.98
N GLY A 140 2.60 6.99 -6.17
CA GLY A 140 3.74 6.12 -5.95
C GLY A 140 4.65 6.64 -4.84
N GLN A 141 5.36 5.72 -4.20
CA GLN A 141 6.36 6.05 -3.18
C GLN A 141 7.57 5.17 -3.38
N LEU A 142 8.76 5.75 -3.17
CA LEU A 142 10.02 5.04 -3.21
C LEU A 142 10.80 5.31 -1.92
N LYS A 143 11.27 4.24 -1.28
CA LYS A 143 12.20 4.36 -0.16
C LYS A 143 13.58 4.66 -0.72
N VAL A 144 14.19 5.71 -0.20
CA VAL A 144 15.53 6.18 -0.62
C VAL A 144 16.53 5.83 0.47
N ASP A 145 17.67 5.23 0.11
CA ASP A 145 18.73 4.98 1.06
C ASP A 145 19.39 6.29 1.49
N ALA A 146 19.86 6.34 2.74
CA ALA A 146 20.44 7.53 3.37
C ALA A 146 21.66 8.13 2.61
N LYS A 147 22.20 7.41 1.62
CA LYS A 147 23.33 7.85 0.76
C LYS A 147 22.89 8.34 -0.61
N SER A 148 21.62 8.11 -1.01
CA SER A 148 21.10 8.57 -2.30
C SER A 148 20.30 9.86 -2.12
N ASN A 149 20.48 10.82 -3.02
CA ASN A 149 19.76 12.08 -3.03
C ASN A 149 18.38 11.87 -3.66
N GLU A 150 17.40 12.72 -3.32
CA GLU A 150 16.08 12.80 -3.96
C GLU A 150 16.19 12.82 -5.49
N ILE A 151 17.21 13.50 -6.02
CA ILE A 151 17.51 13.60 -7.46
C ILE A 151 17.69 12.23 -8.12
N THR A 152 18.30 11.25 -7.43
CA THR A 152 18.50 9.89 -7.96
C THR A 152 17.27 9.02 -7.87
N ALA A 153 16.39 9.30 -6.90
CA ALA A 153 15.14 8.57 -6.70
C ALA A 153 14.01 9.02 -7.65
N ILE A 154 14.01 10.29 -8.08
CA ILE A 154 13.00 10.85 -8.99
C ILE A 154 12.93 10.06 -10.31
N PRO A 155 14.01 9.75 -11.03
CA PRO A 155 13.95 8.97 -12.26
C PRO A 155 13.38 7.56 -12.06
N GLU A 156 13.66 6.91 -10.93
CA GLU A 156 13.12 5.59 -10.60
C GLU A 156 11.64 5.67 -10.28
N LEU A 157 11.23 6.68 -9.51
CA LEU A 157 9.81 6.95 -9.24
C LEU A 157 9.04 7.23 -10.53
N LEU A 158 9.61 8.04 -11.43
CA LEU A 158 9.02 8.33 -12.75
C LEU A 158 8.93 7.08 -13.62
N LYS A 159 9.94 6.20 -13.64
CA LYS A 159 9.88 4.91 -14.35
C LYS A 159 8.75 4.04 -13.83
N MET A 160 8.58 3.99 -12.50
CA MET A 160 7.48 3.26 -11.88
C MET A 160 6.13 3.83 -12.31
N LEU A 161 5.97 5.15 -12.32
CA LEU A 161 4.74 5.82 -12.79
C LEU A 161 4.50 5.61 -14.28
N VAL A 162 5.54 5.66 -15.12
CA VAL A 162 5.44 5.40 -16.58
C VAL A 162 5.12 3.94 -16.87
N PHE A 163 5.70 2.99 -16.15
CA PHE A 163 5.37 1.58 -16.28
C PHE A 163 3.89 1.31 -15.98
N PHE A 164 3.37 1.91 -14.93
CA PHE A 164 1.94 1.84 -14.60
C PHE A 164 1.07 2.59 -15.63
N ALA A 165 1.50 3.76 -16.09
CA ALA A 165 0.80 4.51 -17.13
C ALA A 165 0.76 3.77 -18.48
N SER A 166 1.82 3.06 -18.86
CA SER A 166 1.87 2.29 -20.12
C SER A 166 0.97 1.05 -20.09
N THR A 167 0.73 0.48 -18.91
CA THR A 167 -0.20 -0.65 -18.73
C THR A 167 -1.67 -0.17 -18.79
N PHE A 168 -1.95 1.07 -18.40
CA PHE A 168 -3.31 1.61 -18.31
C PHE A 168 -3.68 2.64 -19.38
N CYS A 169 -2.72 3.29 -20.02
CA CYS A 169 -3.00 4.36 -20.96
C CYS A 169 -2.16 4.26 -22.23
N LYS A 170 -2.71 3.65 -23.29
CA LYS A 170 -2.21 3.77 -24.68
C LYS A 170 -2.23 5.23 -25.21
N LYS A 171 -2.41 6.23 -24.36
CA LYS A 171 -2.58 7.65 -24.73
C LYS A 171 -1.67 8.63 -24.00
N LEU A 172 -0.71 8.19 -23.18
CA LEU A 172 0.30 9.10 -22.66
C LEU A 172 1.49 9.13 -23.62
N GLN A 173 1.39 9.98 -24.65
CA GLN A 173 2.58 10.51 -25.31
C GLN A 173 3.29 11.43 -24.32
N VAL A 174 4.27 10.89 -23.63
CA VAL A 174 5.24 11.70 -22.90
C VAL A 174 6.11 12.37 -23.96
N ILE A 175 5.82 13.61 -24.26
CA ILE A 175 6.70 14.46 -25.07
C ILE A 175 7.87 14.83 -24.14
N PHE A 176 8.99 14.15 -24.32
CA PHE A 176 10.29 14.70 -23.91
C PHE A 176 10.76 15.62 -25.02
N PRO A 177 11.24 16.85 -24.69
CA PRO A 177 11.92 17.70 -25.64
C PRO A 177 13.27 17.11 -26.02
#